data_8aff5f73d08f3883527b54868520508a
#
_entry.id   8aff5f73d08f3883527b54868520508a
#
_cell.length_a   1.000
_cell.length_b   1.000
_cell.length_c   1.000
_cell.angle_alpha   90.00
_cell.angle_beta   90.00
_cell.angle_gamma   90.00
#
_symmetry.space_group_name_H-M   'P 1'
#
loop_
_entity.id
_entity.type
_entity.pdbx_description
1 polymer ?
#
loop_
_entity_poly.entity_id
_entity_poly.type
_entity_poly.pdbx_seq_one_letter_code
_entity_poly.pdbx_strand_id
1 'polypeptide(L)'
;MNVWASGPSDVWAVGGSPGAGVVQHFDGTSWQARDLGRVTPLLDWTFGFAADQVWVVGQGGTLLRWDGAAFTPEDSGTTEDLWGLWGSAPDDLWAVGGSGVAPSLGVLLHRDASGWSSVPLPTLSRANVHALFKVWGSSASDVWAVGQHGLLLHYDGTAWEERPTGTGEDLVAVWGTGPEHVAIVGGRANGVLLLWDGVALRSVDLSYAPGLNGVWLRDPGVVHVAGVRGTLRSYAWDGTLLRDDDGATTLDFHSIHGVVAPSVTDESTLYAVGGSLFSTAAPYRGLAYSRRLTTGE
;
A
#
# COMPACT_ATOMS: atom_id res chain seq x y z
N MET A 1 2.64 2.03 7.87
CA MET A 1 2.30 3.46 7.81
C MET A 1 1.85 3.80 6.40
N ASN A 2 0.69 4.42 6.27
CA ASN A 2 0.05 4.64 4.97
C ASN A 2 -0.79 5.92 5.00
N VAL A 3 -1.07 6.46 3.82
CA VAL A 3 -2.01 7.55 3.59
C VAL A 3 -3.01 7.13 2.53
N TRP A 4 -4.29 7.45 2.75
CA TRP A 4 -5.39 7.28 1.81
C TRP A 4 -6.27 8.53 1.82
N ALA A 5 -6.95 8.83 0.73
CA ALA A 5 -7.84 9.97 0.63
C ALA A 5 -9.03 9.67 -0.27
N SER A 6 -10.23 10.13 0.15
CA SER A 6 -11.40 10.18 -0.72
C SER A 6 -11.44 11.47 -1.55
N GLY A 7 -10.68 12.49 -1.13
CA GLY A 7 -10.60 13.79 -1.80
C GLY A 7 -9.64 14.74 -1.10
N PRO A 8 -9.44 15.96 -1.65
CA PRO A 8 -8.46 16.91 -1.14
C PRO A 8 -8.70 17.39 0.31
N SER A 9 -9.93 17.29 0.79
CA SER A 9 -10.36 17.67 2.14
C SER A 9 -10.73 16.49 3.03
N ASP A 10 -10.38 15.27 2.61
CA ASP A 10 -10.64 14.05 3.37
C ASP A 10 -9.46 13.09 3.18
N VAL A 11 -8.43 13.24 4.05
CA VAL A 11 -7.19 12.46 3.98
C VAL A 11 -6.96 11.74 5.31
N TRP A 12 -6.69 10.46 5.24
CA TRP A 12 -6.46 9.59 6.38
C TRP A 12 -5.02 9.10 6.38
N ALA A 13 -4.36 9.22 7.52
CA ALA A 13 -3.01 8.72 7.71
C ALA A 13 -2.97 7.80 8.94
N VAL A 14 -2.34 6.65 8.80
CA VAL A 14 -2.21 5.65 9.86
C VAL A 14 -0.75 5.33 10.15
N GLY A 15 -0.48 4.95 11.39
CA GLY A 15 0.84 4.60 11.84
C GLY A 15 0.89 4.42 13.36
N GLY A 16 1.95 4.91 13.97
CA GLY A 16 2.12 4.86 15.42
C GLY A 16 3.51 4.44 15.84
N SER A 17 3.61 3.95 17.07
CA SER A 17 4.79 3.28 17.61
C SER A 17 4.40 1.85 18.06
N PRO A 18 5.37 0.97 18.36
CA PRO A 18 5.04 -0.35 18.90
C PRO A 18 4.09 -0.25 20.09
N GLY A 19 2.92 -0.88 20.01
CA GLY A 19 1.87 -0.86 21.03
C GLY A 19 1.00 0.40 21.10
N ALA A 20 1.18 1.37 20.19
CA ALA A 20 0.38 2.61 20.16
C ALA A 20 0.08 3.04 18.72
N GLY A 21 -0.94 2.44 18.14
CA GLY A 21 -1.47 2.80 16.82
C GLY A 21 -2.13 4.17 16.84
N VAL A 22 -1.98 4.92 15.75
CA VAL A 22 -2.50 6.28 15.59
C VAL A 22 -3.19 6.40 14.24
N VAL A 23 -4.34 7.07 14.24
CA VAL A 23 -5.03 7.54 13.02
C VAL A 23 -5.12 9.05 13.08
N GLN A 24 -4.70 9.69 12.00
CA GLN A 24 -4.86 11.12 11.77
C GLN A 24 -5.81 11.34 10.59
N HIS A 25 -6.69 12.29 10.70
CA HIS A 25 -7.62 12.67 9.65
C HIS A 25 -7.50 14.16 9.35
N PHE A 26 -7.34 14.51 8.08
CA PHE A 26 -7.37 15.87 7.56
C PHE A 26 -8.76 16.18 7.01
N ASP A 27 -9.40 17.21 7.54
CA ASP A 27 -10.76 17.63 7.22
C ASP A 27 -10.82 18.76 6.15
N GLY A 28 -9.72 19.00 5.45
CA GLY A 28 -9.55 20.12 4.52
C GLY A 28 -8.98 21.39 5.17
N THR A 29 -8.92 21.43 6.50
CA THR A 29 -8.43 22.61 7.27
C THR A 29 -7.28 22.21 8.21
N SER A 30 -7.44 21.11 8.93
CA SER A 30 -6.49 20.68 9.96
C SER A 30 -6.43 19.16 10.07
N TRP A 31 -5.26 18.67 10.52
CA TRP A 31 -5.09 17.28 10.92
C TRP A 31 -5.57 17.07 12.36
N GLN A 32 -6.39 16.06 12.57
CA GLN A 32 -6.94 15.71 13.87
C GLN A 32 -6.70 14.23 14.16
N ALA A 33 -6.23 13.93 15.36
CA ALA A 33 -6.17 12.56 15.84
C ALA A 33 -7.59 12.02 16.03
N ARG A 34 -7.84 10.81 15.52
CA ARG A 34 -9.11 10.10 15.75
C ARG A 34 -8.97 9.14 16.91
N ASP A 35 -9.95 9.17 17.79
CA ASP A 35 -10.06 8.20 18.88
C ASP A 35 -10.41 6.82 18.31
N LEU A 36 -9.60 5.82 18.64
CA LEU A 36 -9.82 4.44 18.22
C LEU A 36 -10.72 3.66 19.19
N GLY A 37 -11.16 4.30 20.30
CA GLY A 37 -11.96 3.66 21.35
C GLY A 37 -11.21 2.58 22.14
N ARG A 38 -9.95 2.33 21.81
CA ARG A 38 -9.11 1.31 22.42
C ARG A 38 -7.63 1.51 22.12
N VAL A 39 -6.77 0.92 22.94
CA VAL A 39 -5.34 0.80 22.61
C VAL A 39 -5.18 -0.25 21.50
N THR A 40 -4.45 0.10 20.46
CA THR A 40 -4.13 -0.80 19.34
C THR A 40 -2.62 -0.94 19.20
N PRO A 41 -2.14 -2.05 18.64
CA PRO A 41 -0.77 -2.11 18.09
C PRO A 41 -0.55 -1.09 16.97
N LEU A 42 0.66 -1.09 16.39
CA LEU A 42 0.97 -0.29 15.21
C LEU A 42 -0.03 -0.57 14.08
N LEU A 43 -0.49 0.50 13.43
CA LEU A 43 -1.38 0.44 12.28
C LEU A 43 -0.56 0.62 11.01
N ASP A 44 -0.78 -0.25 10.03
CA ASP A 44 0.07 -0.38 8.86
C ASP A 44 -0.58 0.16 7.58
N TRP A 45 -1.89 -0.03 7.42
CA TRP A 45 -2.58 0.36 6.20
C TRP A 45 -3.99 0.89 6.44
N THR A 46 -4.44 1.78 5.56
CA THR A 46 -5.81 2.30 5.50
C THR A 46 -6.31 2.36 4.07
N PHE A 47 -7.58 2.07 3.89
CA PHE A 47 -8.29 2.12 2.61
C PHE A 47 -9.77 2.42 2.86
N GLY A 48 -10.43 3.08 1.92
CA GLY A 48 -11.84 3.40 2.05
C GLY A 48 -12.53 3.66 0.72
N PHE A 49 -13.83 3.87 0.80
CA PHE A 49 -14.68 4.20 -0.35
C PHE A 49 -15.27 5.61 -0.24
N ALA A 50 -15.43 6.10 0.98
CA ALA A 50 -15.99 7.41 1.29
C ALA A 50 -15.49 7.86 2.68
N ALA A 51 -15.73 9.11 3.04
CA ALA A 51 -15.33 9.69 4.33
C ALA A 51 -15.92 8.98 5.57
N ASP A 52 -17.00 8.23 5.40
CA ASP A 52 -17.69 7.42 6.43
C ASP A 52 -17.51 5.92 6.24
N GLN A 53 -16.66 5.49 5.32
CA GLN A 53 -16.42 4.09 4.98
C GLN A 53 -14.91 3.83 4.83
N VAL A 54 -14.21 3.80 5.95
CA VAL A 54 -12.75 3.61 6.00
C VAL A 54 -12.40 2.40 6.85
N TRP A 55 -11.48 1.59 6.37
CA TRP A 55 -10.92 0.45 7.10
C TRP A 55 -9.45 0.70 7.39
N VAL A 56 -9.01 0.18 8.52
CA VAL A 56 -7.62 0.26 8.97
C VAL A 56 -7.18 -1.12 9.42
N VAL A 57 -5.99 -1.53 9.00
CA VAL A 57 -5.37 -2.79 9.41
C VAL A 57 -4.00 -2.55 10.04
N GLY A 58 -3.53 -3.51 10.83
CA GLY A 58 -2.26 -3.41 11.53
C GLY A 58 -1.81 -4.70 12.19
N GLN A 59 -0.86 -4.55 13.10
CA GLN A 59 -0.24 -5.68 13.80
C GLN A 59 -1.23 -6.48 14.63
N GLY A 60 -0.93 -7.77 14.82
CA GLY A 60 -1.70 -8.70 15.66
C GLY A 60 -3.13 -8.93 15.14
N GLY A 61 -3.33 -8.91 13.82
CA GLY A 61 -4.66 -9.09 13.20
C GLY A 61 -5.60 -7.92 13.41
N THR A 62 -5.07 -6.74 13.81
CA THR A 62 -5.90 -5.54 14.03
C THR A 62 -6.63 -5.16 12.76
N LEU A 63 -7.96 -5.05 12.87
CA LEU A 63 -8.84 -4.60 11.80
C LEU A 63 -9.94 -3.72 12.40
N LEU A 64 -10.02 -2.48 11.95
CA LEU A 64 -10.97 -1.49 12.41
C LEU A 64 -11.74 -0.91 11.23
N ARG A 65 -13.03 -0.65 11.42
CA ARG A 65 -13.90 0.05 10.46
C ARG A 65 -14.38 1.37 11.03
N TRP A 66 -14.23 2.43 10.28
CA TRP A 66 -14.83 3.74 10.54
C TRP A 66 -16.19 3.85 9.82
N ASP A 67 -17.22 4.27 10.52
CA ASP A 67 -18.60 4.41 10.04
C ASP A 67 -19.07 5.87 9.91
N GLY A 68 -18.13 6.82 9.99
CA GLY A 68 -18.42 8.25 10.00
C GLY A 68 -18.51 8.85 11.42
N ALA A 69 -18.63 8.02 12.45
CA ALA A 69 -18.78 8.45 13.84
C ALA A 69 -17.73 7.85 14.77
N ALA A 70 -17.46 6.55 14.63
CA ALA A 70 -16.53 5.81 15.49
C ALA A 70 -15.81 4.69 14.76
N PHE A 71 -14.66 4.28 15.29
CA PHE A 71 -14.00 3.04 14.90
C PHE A 71 -14.60 1.85 15.65
N THR A 72 -15.01 0.83 14.91
CA THR A 72 -15.45 -0.45 15.44
C THR A 72 -14.49 -1.56 15.03
N PRO A 73 -14.07 -2.47 15.94
CA PRO A 73 -13.25 -3.61 15.57
C PRO A 73 -14.08 -4.63 14.78
N GLU A 74 -13.48 -5.18 13.74
CA GLU A 74 -13.96 -6.37 13.04
C GLU A 74 -13.04 -7.55 13.33
N ASP A 75 -13.59 -8.78 13.44
CA ASP A 75 -12.80 -9.99 13.64
C ASP A 75 -12.14 -10.40 12.34
N SER A 76 -10.81 -10.32 12.29
CA SER A 76 -10.02 -10.75 11.14
C SER A 76 -9.82 -12.26 11.07
N GLY A 77 -10.10 -12.99 12.13
CA GLY A 77 -9.85 -14.44 12.24
C GLY A 77 -8.36 -14.82 12.32
N THR A 78 -7.46 -13.85 12.49
CA THR A 78 -6.00 -14.07 12.57
C THR A 78 -5.35 -13.23 13.65
N THR A 79 -4.19 -13.67 14.14
CA THR A 79 -3.29 -12.90 15.02
C THR A 79 -2.02 -12.44 14.29
N GLU A 80 -1.90 -12.76 13.00
CA GLU A 80 -0.79 -12.30 12.17
C GLU A 80 -0.95 -10.82 11.82
N ASP A 81 0.17 -10.17 11.54
CA ASP A 81 0.18 -8.77 11.12
C ASP A 81 -0.51 -8.61 9.74
N LEU A 82 -1.34 -7.58 9.59
CA LEU A 82 -2.01 -7.22 8.34
C LEU A 82 -1.33 -5.98 7.75
N TRP A 83 -0.77 -6.12 6.54
CA TRP A 83 0.11 -5.14 5.90
C TRP A 83 -0.53 -4.37 4.75
N GLY A 84 -1.62 -4.89 4.18
CA GLY A 84 -2.30 -4.30 3.04
C GLY A 84 -3.79 -4.58 3.04
N LEU A 85 -4.54 -3.65 2.48
CA LEU A 85 -5.99 -3.71 2.37
C LEU A 85 -6.44 -3.00 1.10
N TRP A 86 -7.35 -3.61 0.36
CA TRP A 86 -8.02 -3.04 -0.80
C TRP A 86 -9.40 -3.68 -0.99
N GLY A 87 -10.32 -3.01 -1.68
CA GLY A 87 -11.60 -3.59 -2.03
C GLY A 87 -12.24 -2.94 -3.24
N SER A 88 -13.13 -3.67 -3.90
CA SER A 88 -13.97 -3.16 -4.98
C SER A 88 -15.28 -2.57 -4.48
N ALA A 89 -15.75 -3.03 -3.30
CA ALA A 89 -16.95 -2.58 -2.61
C ALA A 89 -16.82 -2.79 -1.09
N PRO A 90 -17.67 -2.15 -0.25
CA PRO A 90 -17.64 -2.35 1.20
C PRO A 90 -17.87 -3.78 1.69
N ASP A 91 -18.45 -4.62 0.86
CA ASP A 91 -18.68 -6.05 1.07
C ASP A 91 -17.81 -6.94 0.16
N ASP A 92 -16.79 -6.37 -0.46
CA ASP A 92 -15.77 -7.08 -1.24
C ASP A 92 -14.40 -6.44 -0.97
N LEU A 93 -13.74 -6.86 0.13
CA LEU A 93 -12.42 -6.38 0.53
C LEU A 93 -11.45 -7.56 0.67
N TRP A 94 -10.22 -7.28 0.35
CA TRP A 94 -9.08 -8.17 0.53
C TRP A 94 -8.10 -7.57 1.52
N ALA A 95 -7.61 -8.37 2.47
CA ALA A 95 -6.52 -8.00 3.36
C ALA A 95 -5.41 -9.04 3.29
N VAL A 96 -4.16 -8.56 3.34
CA VAL A 96 -2.97 -9.42 3.24
C VAL A 96 -1.99 -9.12 4.36
N GLY A 97 -1.20 -10.15 4.73
CA GLY A 97 -0.28 -10.02 5.83
C GLY A 97 0.62 -11.23 6.05
N GLY A 98 1.08 -11.37 7.29
CA GLY A 98 1.94 -12.44 7.80
C GLY A 98 3.06 -11.89 8.68
N SER A 99 3.76 -12.73 9.42
CA SER A 99 4.86 -12.29 10.32
C SER A 99 6.19 -12.04 9.60
N GLY A 100 6.31 -12.45 8.35
CA GLY A 100 7.56 -12.38 7.59
C GLY A 100 8.59 -13.44 7.94
N VAL A 101 8.34 -14.27 8.97
CA VAL A 101 9.25 -15.34 9.43
C VAL A 101 8.48 -16.63 9.78
N ALA A 102 9.16 -17.77 9.70
CA ALA A 102 8.57 -19.06 10.10
C ALA A 102 8.21 -19.07 11.60
N PRO A 103 7.19 -19.83 12.02
CA PRO A 103 6.38 -20.77 11.22
C PRO A 103 5.17 -20.15 10.51
N SER A 104 4.98 -18.83 10.59
CA SER A 104 3.87 -18.16 9.92
C SER A 104 3.88 -18.41 8.41
N LEU A 105 2.71 -18.43 7.83
CA LEU A 105 2.49 -18.39 6.38
C LEU A 105 1.93 -17.03 6.01
N GLY A 106 2.08 -16.62 4.76
CA GLY A 106 1.41 -15.42 4.26
C GLY A 106 -0.10 -15.51 4.47
N VAL A 107 -0.70 -14.40 4.88
CA VAL A 107 -2.13 -14.28 5.18
C VAL A 107 -2.84 -13.63 4.00
N LEU A 108 -3.94 -14.24 3.58
CA LEU A 108 -4.88 -13.70 2.60
C LEU A 108 -6.29 -13.83 3.16
N LEU A 109 -6.95 -12.70 3.37
CA LEU A 109 -8.32 -12.62 3.88
C LEU A 109 -9.23 -11.99 2.83
N HIS A 110 -10.47 -12.47 2.77
CA HIS A 110 -11.54 -11.88 1.96
C HIS A 110 -12.72 -11.53 2.85
N ARG A 111 -13.28 -10.35 2.65
CA ARG A 111 -14.53 -9.91 3.25
C ARG A 111 -15.64 -9.96 2.23
N ASP A 112 -16.70 -10.66 2.57
CA ASP A 112 -17.98 -10.63 1.87
C ASP A 112 -19.09 -10.10 2.79
N ALA A 113 -20.36 -10.26 2.41
CA ALA A 113 -21.51 -9.85 3.20
C ALA A 113 -21.63 -10.59 4.57
N SER A 114 -20.95 -11.74 4.73
CA SER A 114 -20.93 -12.53 5.97
C SER A 114 -19.81 -12.13 6.92
N GLY A 115 -18.85 -11.33 6.47
CA GLY A 115 -17.68 -10.89 7.23
C GLY A 115 -16.35 -11.39 6.63
N TRP A 116 -15.29 -11.34 7.43
CA TRP A 116 -13.95 -11.75 7.01
C TRP A 116 -13.75 -13.27 7.10
N SER A 117 -13.08 -13.82 6.13
CA SER A 117 -12.68 -15.23 6.08
C SER A 117 -11.28 -15.41 5.50
N SER A 118 -10.58 -16.44 5.97
CA SER A 118 -9.26 -16.80 5.43
C SER A 118 -9.42 -17.48 4.07
N VAL A 119 -8.60 -17.06 3.11
CA VAL A 119 -8.49 -17.66 1.78
C VAL A 119 -7.16 -18.40 1.69
N PRO A 120 -7.16 -19.71 1.35
CA PRO A 120 -5.91 -20.45 1.16
C PRO A 120 -5.07 -19.86 0.03
N LEU A 121 -3.76 -19.73 0.27
CA LEU A 121 -2.83 -19.40 -0.80
C LEU A 121 -2.80 -20.51 -1.86
N PRO A 122 -2.63 -20.20 -3.15
CA PRO A 122 -2.41 -21.19 -4.18
C PRO A 122 -1.11 -21.96 -3.94
N THR A 123 -0.89 -23.03 -4.67
CA THR A 123 0.41 -23.71 -4.68
C THR A 123 1.47 -22.75 -5.22
N LEU A 124 2.44 -22.38 -4.40
CA LEU A 124 3.51 -21.45 -4.75
C LEU A 124 4.72 -22.19 -5.32
N SER A 125 5.39 -21.57 -6.29
CA SER A 125 6.63 -22.09 -6.87
C SER A 125 7.81 -22.06 -5.87
N ARG A 126 7.72 -21.22 -4.84
CA ARG A 126 8.72 -21.08 -3.77
C ARG A 126 8.14 -21.45 -2.43
N ALA A 127 8.88 -22.23 -1.66
CA ALA A 127 8.63 -22.42 -0.24
C ALA A 127 9.03 -21.16 0.56
N ASN A 128 8.54 -21.07 1.80
CA ASN A 128 8.95 -20.02 2.76
C ASN A 128 8.48 -18.61 2.44
N VAL A 129 7.31 -18.46 1.85
CA VAL A 129 6.61 -17.16 1.80
C VAL A 129 5.83 -17.00 3.09
N HIS A 130 6.26 -16.07 3.93
CA HIS A 130 5.72 -15.85 5.28
C HIS A 130 4.95 -14.53 5.38
N ALA A 131 4.96 -13.70 4.33
CA ALA A 131 4.18 -12.47 4.26
C ALA A 131 3.81 -12.08 2.83
N LEU A 132 2.58 -11.58 2.69
CA LEU A 132 2.12 -10.73 1.61
C LEU A 132 2.11 -9.29 2.13
N PHE A 133 2.58 -8.33 1.36
CA PHE A 133 2.75 -6.96 1.83
C PHE A 133 1.64 -6.02 1.37
N LYS A 134 1.19 -6.15 0.12
CA LYS A 134 0.14 -5.27 -0.42
C LYS A 134 -0.80 -6.03 -1.34
N VAL A 135 -2.02 -5.51 -1.40
CA VAL A 135 -3.07 -5.94 -2.31
C VAL A 135 -3.68 -4.71 -2.98
N TRP A 136 -3.97 -4.81 -4.25
CA TRP A 136 -4.65 -3.81 -5.07
C TRP A 136 -5.42 -4.50 -6.20
N GLY A 137 -6.51 -3.90 -6.67
CA GLY A 137 -7.25 -4.42 -7.80
C GLY A 137 -7.87 -3.32 -8.67
N SER A 138 -8.18 -3.64 -9.90
CA SER A 138 -8.95 -2.78 -10.79
C SER A 138 -10.45 -3.07 -10.74
N SER A 139 -10.82 -4.26 -10.27
CA SER A 139 -12.21 -4.72 -10.11
C SER A 139 -12.28 -5.91 -9.16
N ALA A 140 -13.50 -6.35 -8.81
CA ALA A 140 -13.75 -7.57 -8.04
C ALA A 140 -13.14 -8.85 -8.65
N SER A 141 -12.87 -8.85 -9.95
CA SER A 141 -12.32 -9.99 -10.70
C SER A 141 -10.91 -9.74 -11.26
N ASP A 142 -10.24 -8.67 -10.80
CA ASP A 142 -8.85 -8.38 -11.17
C ASP A 142 -8.15 -7.79 -9.97
N VAL A 143 -7.54 -8.67 -9.14
CA VAL A 143 -6.87 -8.29 -7.90
C VAL A 143 -5.46 -8.87 -7.87
N TRP A 144 -4.52 -8.05 -7.45
CA TRP A 144 -3.09 -8.35 -7.38
C TRP A 144 -2.59 -8.29 -5.95
N ALA A 145 -1.78 -9.26 -5.54
CA ALA A 145 -1.11 -9.26 -4.24
C ALA A 145 0.38 -9.53 -4.39
N VAL A 146 1.19 -8.82 -3.62
CA VAL A 146 2.65 -8.91 -3.67
C VAL A 146 3.22 -9.28 -2.32
N GLY A 147 4.38 -9.94 -2.32
CA GLY A 147 4.98 -10.45 -1.09
C GLY A 147 6.46 -10.78 -1.19
N GLN A 148 6.92 -11.56 -0.23
CA GLN A 148 8.32 -11.97 -0.11
C GLN A 148 8.80 -12.76 -1.32
N HIS A 149 10.12 -12.66 -1.56
CA HIS A 149 10.85 -13.48 -2.55
C HIS A 149 10.33 -13.34 -3.98
N GLY A 150 9.82 -12.18 -4.36
CA GLY A 150 9.32 -11.91 -5.69
C GLY A 150 7.92 -12.48 -5.93
N LEU A 151 7.17 -12.81 -4.88
CA LEU A 151 5.82 -13.31 -5.02
C LEU A 151 4.90 -12.25 -5.60
N LEU A 152 4.23 -12.61 -6.68
CA LEU A 152 3.13 -11.87 -7.29
C LEU A 152 1.98 -12.83 -7.52
N LEU A 153 0.83 -12.54 -6.90
CA LEU A 153 -0.42 -13.27 -7.09
C LEU A 153 -1.41 -12.42 -7.88
N HIS A 154 -2.18 -13.07 -8.72
CA HIS A 154 -3.28 -12.46 -9.47
C HIS A 154 -4.56 -13.28 -9.29
N TYR A 155 -5.66 -12.59 -8.96
CA TYR A 155 -7.02 -13.13 -8.87
C TYR A 155 -7.81 -12.71 -10.10
N ASP A 156 -8.36 -13.70 -10.82
CA ASP A 156 -9.10 -13.50 -12.07
C ASP A 156 -10.64 -13.48 -11.87
N GLY A 157 -11.09 -13.36 -10.61
CA GLY A 157 -12.51 -13.49 -10.25
C GLY A 157 -12.92 -14.92 -9.87
N THR A 158 -12.04 -15.90 -10.07
CA THR A 158 -12.31 -17.32 -9.79
C THR A 158 -11.27 -17.93 -8.87
N ALA A 159 -9.99 -17.69 -9.14
CA ALA A 159 -8.87 -18.26 -8.40
C ALA A 159 -7.68 -17.31 -8.34
N TRP A 160 -6.89 -17.49 -7.30
CA TRP A 160 -5.57 -16.87 -7.19
C TRP A 160 -4.52 -17.71 -7.88
N GLU A 161 -3.70 -17.11 -8.72
CA GLU A 161 -2.57 -17.74 -9.39
C GLU A 161 -1.27 -16.96 -9.18
N GLU A 162 -0.14 -17.68 -9.03
CA GLU A 162 1.18 -17.06 -9.01
C GLU A 162 1.60 -16.65 -10.42
N ARG A 163 2.09 -15.41 -10.56
CA ARG A 163 2.65 -14.88 -11.82
C ARG A 163 4.17 -14.76 -11.70
N PRO A 164 4.94 -15.29 -12.66
CA PRO A 164 6.39 -15.19 -12.66
C PRO A 164 6.87 -13.73 -12.78
N THR A 165 7.76 -13.31 -11.89
CA THR A 165 8.29 -11.93 -11.86
C THR A 165 9.72 -11.81 -12.34
N GLY A 166 10.45 -12.91 -12.44
CA GLY A 166 11.87 -12.92 -12.80
C GLY A 166 12.81 -12.37 -11.71
N THR A 167 12.29 -11.97 -10.54
CA THR A 167 13.08 -11.49 -9.41
C THR A 167 12.93 -12.37 -8.18
N GLY A 168 13.93 -12.33 -7.29
CA GLY A 168 13.86 -12.92 -5.95
C GLY A 168 13.77 -11.87 -4.85
N GLU A 169 13.74 -10.59 -5.21
CA GLU A 169 13.59 -9.48 -4.26
C GLU A 169 12.15 -9.42 -3.72
N ASP A 170 11.98 -8.96 -2.49
CA ASP A 170 10.66 -8.71 -1.93
C ASP A 170 9.92 -7.67 -2.76
N LEU A 171 8.68 -7.95 -3.14
CA LEU A 171 7.78 -7.00 -3.79
C LEU A 171 6.89 -6.36 -2.71
N VAL A 172 7.00 -5.04 -2.54
CA VAL A 172 6.50 -4.34 -1.34
C VAL A 172 5.20 -3.60 -1.61
N ALA A 173 5.00 -3.06 -2.80
CA ALA A 173 3.79 -2.35 -3.15
C ALA A 173 3.34 -2.62 -4.58
N VAL A 174 2.02 -2.53 -4.80
CA VAL A 174 1.35 -2.66 -6.09
C VAL A 174 0.26 -1.61 -6.19
N TRP A 175 0.13 -0.99 -7.36
CA TRP A 175 -0.89 -0.01 -7.70
C TRP A 175 -1.11 0.04 -9.21
N GLY A 176 -2.32 0.45 -9.63
CA GLY A 176 -2.62 0.57 -11.04
C GLY A 176 -3.74 1.56 -11.34
N THR A 177 -4.02 1.76 -12.63
CA THR A 177 -5.11 2.58 -13.14
C THR A 177 -6.15 1.77 -13.91
N GLY A 178 -5.91 0.47 -14.03
CA GLY A 178 -6.77 -0.46 -14.73
C GLY A 178 -6.07 -1.80 -14.97
N PRO A 179 -6.75 -2.78 -15.59
CA PRO A 179 -6.24 -4.14 -15.75
C PRO A 179 -5.00 -4.25 -16.67
N GLU A 180 -4.76 -3.22 -17.49
CA GLU A 180 -3.63 -3.16 -18.42
C GLU A 180 -2.48 -2.24 -17.94
N HIS A 181 -2.64 -1.62 -16.76
CA HIS A 181 -1.66 -0.66 -16.26
C HIS A 181 -1.46 -0.86 -14.75
N VAL A 182 -0.60 -1.84 -14.40
CA VAL A 182 -0.26 -2.15 -13.00
C VAL A 182 1.24 -2.02 -12.81
N ALA A 183 1.65 -1.24 -11.81
CA ALA A 183 3.04 -1.09 -11.39
C ALA A 183 3.27 -1.77 -10.05
N ILE A 184 4.36 -2.51 -9.97
CA ILE A 184 4.80 -3.25 -8.79
C ILE A 184 6.20 -2.77 -8.42
N VAL A 185 6.43 -2.48 -7.15
CA VAL A 185 7.75 -2.05 -6.67
C VAL A 185 8.20 -2.87 -5.47
N GLY A 186 9.51 -2.87 -5.26
CA GLY A 186 10.12 -3.58 -4.15
C GLY A 186 11.64 -3.45 -4.10
N GLY A 187 12.29 -4.49 -3.58
CA GLY A 187 13.72 -4.56 -3.33
C GLY A 187 14.11 -3.91 -2.00
N ARG A 188 15.09 -4.48 -1.33
CA ARG A 188 15.61 -3.96 -0.06
C ARG A 188 16.77 -3.00 -0.26
N ALA A 189 17.78 -3.46 -0.97
CA ALA A 189 19.00 -2.70 -1.27
C ALA A 189 18.94 -2.07 -2.67
N ASN A 190 18.42 -2.81 -3.63
CA ASN A 190 18.27 -2.40 -5.02
C ASN A 190 16.78 -2.35 -5.36
N GLY A 191 16.31 -1.20 -5.81
CA GLY A 191 14.92 -1.00 -6.19
C GLY A 191 14.51 -1.91 -7.34
N VAL A 192 13.28 -2.40 -7.27
CA VAL A 192 12.62 -3.16 -8.33
C VAL A 192 11.40 -2.36 -8.77
N LEU A 193 11.23 -2.20 -10.08
CA LEU A 193 10.01 -1.70 -10.71
C LEU A 193 9.61 -2.65 -11.83
N LEU A 194 8.43 -3.25 -11.69
CA LEU A 194 7.81 -4.09 -12.71
C LEU A 194 6.55 -3.41 -13.20
N LEU A 195 6.29 -3.50 -14.50
CA LEU A 195 5.12 -2.91 -15.16
C LEU A 195 4.38 -3.99 -15.93
N TRP A 196 3.08 -4.10 -15.68
CA TRP A 196 2.14 -5.00 -16.37
C TRP A 196 1.28 -4.19 -17.35
N ASP A 197 1.27 -4.60 -18.62
CA ASP A 197 0.58 -3.91 -19.73
C ASP A 197 -0.70 -4.65 -20.20
N GLY A 198 -1.22 -5.58 -19.40
CA GLY A 198 -2.35 -6.43 -19.77
C GLY A 198 -1.94 -7.73 -20.44
N VAL A 199 -0.72 -7.84 -20.95
CA VAL A 199 -0.21 -9.01 -21.68
C VAL A 199 1.07 -9.56 -21.06
N ALA A 200 2.00 -8.69 -20.69
CA ALA A 200 3.32 -9.06 -20.20
C ALA A 200 3.78 -8.21 -19.01
N LEU A 201 4.52 -8.84 -18.14
CA LEU A 201 5.22 -8.17 -17.05
C LEU A 201 6.65 -7.85 -17.49
N ARG A 202 7.03 -6.58 -17.47
CA ARG A 202 8.39 -6.17 -17.80
C ARG A 202 9.08 -5.49 -16.62
N SER A 203 10.37 -5.73 -16.48
CA SER A 203 11.25 -5.05 -15.51
C SER A 203 11.79 -3.74 -16.12
N VAL A 204 11.82 -2.69 -15.30
CA VAL A 204 12.46 -1.40 -15.64
C VAL A 204 13.86 -1.38 -15.06
N ASP A 205 14.85 -0.97 -15.84
CA ASP A 205 16.19 -0.70 -15.34
C ASP A 205 16.20 0.63 -14.58
N LEU A 206 16.38 0.57 -13.28
CA LEU A 206 16.36 1.74 -12.40
C LEU A 206 17.76 2.36 -12.18
N SER A 207 18.81 1.81 -12.81
CA SER A 207 20.18 2.33 -12.72
C SER A 207 20.62 2.65 -11.28
N TYR A 208 20.54 1.66 -10.37
CA TYR A 208 20.94 1.77 -8.95
C TYR A 208 19.97 2.57 -8.05
N ALA A 209 18.68 2.53 -8.29
CA ALA A 209 17.72 3.07 -7.31
C ALA A 209 17.79 2.29 -6.00
N PRO A 210 17.69 2.96 -4.84
CA PRO A 210 17.46 2.31 -3.55
C PRO A 210 16.16 1.51 -3.55
N GLY A 211 15.95 0.68 -2.53
CA GLY A 211 14.71 -0.11 -2.38
C GLY A 211 13.46 0.78 -2.41
N LEU A 212 12.39 0.31 -3.05
CA LEU A 212 11.15 1.03 -3.24
C LEU A 212 10.04 0.42 -2.35
N ASN A 213 9.31 1.28 -1.64
CA ASN A 213 8.30 0.87 -0.66
C ASN A 213 6.87 1.27 -1.05
N GLY A 214 6.72 2.21 -1.96
CA GLY A 214 5.43 2.72 -2.40
C GLY A 214 5.41 3.07 -3.87
N VAL A 215 4.26 2.88 -4.50
CA VAL A 215 4.01 3.22 -5.90
C VAL A 215 2.60 3.78 -6.05
N TRP A 216 2.45 4.75 -6.91
CA TRP A 216 1.17 5.33 -7.28
C TRP A 216 1.19 5.83 -8.74
N LEU A 217 0.06 5.67 -9.42
CA LEU A 217 -0.20 6.16 -10.76
C LEU A 217 -1.49 6.98 -10.73
N ARG A 218 -1.47 8.14 -11.39
CA ARG A 218 -2.67 8.94 -11.67
C ARG A 218 -3.36 8.47 -12.95
N ASP A 219 -2.56 8.22 -13.95
CA ASP A 219 -2.94 7.78 -15.29
C ASP A 219 -1.88 6.78 -15.80
N PRO A 220 -2.13 6.11 -16.93
CA PRO A 220 -1.18 5.11 -17.43
C PRO A 220 0.17 5.67 -17.91
N GLY A 221 0.38 6.98 -17.87
CA GLY A 221 1.58 7.61 -18.42
C GLY A 221 2.75 7.72 -17.46
N VAL A 222 2.48 7.95 -16.15
CA VAL A 222 3.51 8.28 -15.18
C VAL A 222 3.38 7.42 -13.91
N VAL A 223 4.50 6.83 -13.50
CA VAL A 223 4.66 6.01 -12.30
C VAL A 223 5.44 6.80 -11.26
N HIS A 224 4.81 7.14 -10.14
CA HIS A 224 5.46 7.77 -8.99
C HIS A 224 5.87 6.71 -7.99
N VAL A 225 7.11 6.75 -7.53
CA VAL A 225 7.67 5.79 -6.56
C VAL A 225 8.29 6.50 -5.37
N ALA A 226 8.19 5.87 -4.21
CA ALA A 226 8.82 6.31 -2.98
C ALA A 226 9.54 5.14 -2.30
N GLY A 227 10.63 5.40 -1.58
CA GLY A 227 11.42 4.32 -1.02
C GLY A 227 12.41 4.74 0.07
N VAL A 228 13.39 3.88 0.29
CA VAL A 228 14.39 4.06 1.33
C VAL A 228 15.30 5.26 1.06
N ARG A 229 15.85 5.85 2.11
CA ARG A 229 16.76 7.03 2.08
C ARG A 229 16.16 8.24 1.39
N GLY A 230 14.86 8.44 1.53
CA GLY A 230 14.17 9.59 0.95
C GLY A 230 14.04 9.52 -0.58
N THR A 231 14.11 8.33 -1.17
CA THR A 231 13.87 8.13 -2.60
C THR A 231 12.45 8.58 -2.95
N LEU A 232 12.35 9.48 -3.93
CA LEU A 232 11.09 9.96 -4.49
C LEU A 232 11.32 10.28 -5.97
N ARG A 233 10.83 9.42 -6.86
CA ARG A 233 11.06 9.51 -8.30
C ARG A 233 9.78 9.34 -9.10
N SER A 234 9.81 9.84 -10.33
CA SER A 234 8.74 9.63 -11.31
C SER A 234 9.33 9.09 -12.61
N TYR A 235 8.70 8.06 -13.16
CA TYR A 235 9.09 7.41 -14.38
C TYR A 235 7.95 7.48 -15.40
N ALA A 236 8.27 7.64 -16.67
CA ALA A 236 7.32 7.37 -17.74
C ALA A 236 6.98 5.89 -17.79
N TRP A 237 5.86 5.53 -18.39
CA TRP A 237 5.46 4.13 -18.54
C TRP A 237 6.48 3.28 -19.30
N ASP A 238 7.28 3.87 -20.19
CA ASP A 238 8.38 3.19 -20.88
C ASP A 238 9.61 2.92 -19.99
N GLY A 239 9.65 3.47 -18.78
CA GLY A 239 10.74 3.34 -17.83
C GLY A 239 11.72 4.51 -17.82
N THR A 240 11.51 5.53 -18.66
CA THR A 240 12.35 6.73 -18.65
C THR A 240 12.17 7.50 -17.36
N LEU A 241 13.27 7.83 -16.67
CA LEU A 241 13.24 8.69 -15.49
C LEU A 241 12.83 10.11 -15.89
N LEU A 242 11.70 10.58 -15.40
CA LEU A 242 11.17 11.92 -15.64
C LEU A 242 11.61 12.92 -14.59
N ARG A 243 11.69 12.45 -13.31
CA ARG A 243 11.98 13.30 -12.17
C ARG A 243 12.67 12.53 -11.05
N ASP A 244 13.62 13.20 -10.43
CA ASP A 244 14.36 12.72 -9.27
C ASP A 244 14.29 13.80 -8.19
N ASP A 245 13.53 13.55 -7.12
CA ASP A 245 13.41 14.40 -5.94
C ASP A 245 14.12 13.76 -4.73
N ASP A 246 15.04 12.83 -4.96
CA ASP A 246 15.83 12.15 -3.93
C ASP A 246 16.59 13.16 -3.06
N GLY A 247 16.77 12.82 -1.79
CA GLY A 247 17.62 13.58 -0.88
C GLY A 247 16.92 14.71 -0.11
N ALA A 248 15.61 14.90 -0.26
CA ALA A 248 14.85 15.79 0.60
C ALA A 248 14.89 15.36 2.08
N THR A 249 15.16 14.07 2.31
CA THR A 249 15.32 13.46 3.63
C THR A 249 16.19 12.21 3.55
N THR A 250 16.72 11.76 4.69
CA THR A 250 17.40 10.46 4.83
C THR A 250 16.49 9.40 5.45
N LEU A 251 15.26 9.77 5.82
CA LEU A 251 14.28 8.83 6.34
C LEU A 251 13.60 8.07 5.19
N ASP A 252 13.15 6.88 5.48
CA ASP A 252 12.46 6.04 4.50
C ASP A 252 11.02 6.52 4.30
N PHE A 253 10.58 6.63 3.05
CA PHE A 253 9.17 6.66 2.71
C PHE A 253 8.62 5.23 2.70
N HIS A 254 7.42 5.06 3.23
CA HIS A 254 6.74 3.76 3.33
C HIS A 254 5.50 3.68 2.46
N SER A 255 4.92 4.83 2.09
CA SER A 255 3.76 4.89 1.22
C SER A 255 3.78 6.19 0.42
N ILE A 256 3.16 6.14 -0.76
CA ILE A 256 2.89 7.28 -1.63
C ILE A 256 1.47 7.17 -2.15
N HIS A 257 0.74 8.28 -2.18
CA HIS A 257 -0.62 8.34 -2.71
C HIS A 257 -0.89 9.72 -3.31
N GLY A 258 -1.58 9.75 -4.43
CA GLY A 258 -1.99 10.99 -5.06
C GLY A 258 -3.47 11.28 -4.87
N VAL A 259 -3.79 12.51 -4.54
CA VAL A 259 -5.16 13.01 -4.53
C VAL A 259 -5.41 13.68 -5.87
N VAL A 260 -6.29 13.08 -6.66
CA VAL A 260 -6.70 13.63 -7.96
C VAL A 260 -7.75 14.69 -7.74
N ALA A 261 -7.48 15.90 -8.21
CA ALA A 261 -8.46 16.98 -8.15
C ALA A 261 -9.67 16.67 -9.05
N PRO A 262 -10.89 17.10 -8.67
CA PRO A 262 -12.12 16.83 -9.44
C PRO A 262 -12.14 17.47 -10.82
N SER A 263 -11.31 18.47 -11.05
CA SER A 263 -11.23 19.23 -12.32
C SER A 263 -9.82 19.17 -12.90
N VAL A 264 -9.69 19.13 -14.22
CA VAL A 264 -8.41 19.20 -14.91
C VAL A 264 -7.67 20.54 -14.72
N THR A 265 -8.38 21.55 -14.22
CA THR A 265 -7.78 22.86 -13.87
C THR A 265 -7.29 22.90 -12.42
N ASP A 266 -7.68 21.94 -11.59
CA ASP A 266 -7.26 21.85 -10.20
C ASP A 266 -5.99 21.02 -10.09
N GLU A 267 -5.07 21.46 -9.23
CA GLU A 267 -3.79 20.81 -9.05
C GLU A 267 -3.96 19.53 -8.21
N SER A 268 -3.63 18.38 -8.80
CA SER A 268 -3.51 17.12 -8.04
C SER A 268 -2.32 17.21 -7.08
N THR A 269 -2.41 16.55 -5.96
CA THR A 269 -1.34 16.56 -4.95
C THR A 269 -0.87 15.15 -4.65
N LEU A 270 0.43 14.95 -4.70
CA LEU A 270 1.10 13.72 -4.30
C LEU A 270 1.51 13.83 -2.84
N TYR A 271 1.19 12.82 -2.05
CA TYR A 271 1.59 12.68 -0.65
C TYR A 271 2.49 11.46 -0.50
N ALA A 272 3.59 11.62 0.22
CA ALA A 272 4.42 10.50 0.66
C ALA A 272 4.60 10.57 2.17
N VAL A 273 4.48 9.44 2.84
CA VAL A 273 4.63 9.33 4.29
C VAL A 273 5.63 8.25 4.66
N GLY A 274 6.30 8.43 5.79
CA GLY A 274 7.31 7.51 6.24
C GLY A 274 7.86 7.83 7.63
N GLY A 275 9.08 7.36 7.89
CA GLY A 275 9.77 7.58 9.16
C GLY A 275 10.75 6.47 9.49
N SER A 276 11.31 6.49 10.68
CA SER A 276 12.26 5.48 11.14
C SER A 276 11.52 4.29 11.79
N LEU A 277 11.14 3.28 11.02
CA LEU A 277 10.49 2.06 11.53
C LEU A 277 11.41 1.21 12.43
N PHE A 278 12.72 1.30 12.21
CA PHE A 278 13.71 0.46 12.92
C PHE A 278 14.32 1.14 14.14
N SER A 279 13.86 2.34 14.52
CA SER A 279 14.29 2.96 15.78
C SER A 279 13.67 2.22 16.96
N THR A 280 14.50 1.57 17.76
CA THR A 280 14.07 0.90 19.00
C THR A 280 13.96 1.86 20.17
N ALA A 281 14.32 3.14 19.99
CA ALA A 281 14.33 4.17 21.03
C ALA A 281 13.73 5.48 20.52
N ALA A 282 13.02 6.18 21.40
CA ALA A 282 12.51 7.53 21.13
C ALA A 282 13.67 8.54 21.00
N PRO A 283 13.49 9.67 20.26
CA PRO A 283 12.23 10.03 19.61
C PRO A 283 12.03 9.30 18.27
N TYR A 284 10.83 8.73 18.10
CA TYR A 284 10.41 8.20 16.79
C TYR A 284 10.17 9.36 15.84
N ARG A 285 10.69 9.26 14.63
CA ARG A 285 10.57 10.33 13.61
C ARG A 285 9.59 9.88 12.55
N GLY A 286 8.47 10.59 12.43
CA GLY A 286 7.56 10.52 11.30
C GLY A 286 7.96 11.55 10.24
N LEU A 287 7.59 11.25 8.99
CA LEU A 287 7.82 12.08 7.83
C LEU A 287 6.53 12.18 7.02
N ALA A 288 6.17 13.38 6.63
CA ALA A 288 5.14 13.63 5.61
C ALA A 288 5.71 14.61 4.59
N TYR A 289 5.49 14.30 3.33
CA TYR A 289 5.88 15.13 2.18
C TYR A 289 4.66 15.30 1.29
N SER A 290 4.49 16.49 0.72
CA SER A 290 3.47 16.72 -0.31
C SER A 290 4.05 17.52 -1.47
N ARG A 291 3.59 17.22 -2.68
CA ARG A 291 3.96 17.91 -3.91
C ARG A 291 2.74 18.07 -4.82
N ARG A 292 2.57 19.27 -5.38
CA ARG A 292 1.61 19.47 -6.46
C ARG A 292 2.13 18.83 -7.73
N LEU A 293 1.24 18.14 -8.44
CA LEU A 293 1.52 17.55 -9.73
C LEU A 293 1.22 18.58 -10.81
N THR A 294 2.15 18.78 -11.73
CA THR A 294 1.98 19.64 -12.90
C THR A 294 1.29 18.89 -14.04
N THR A 295 0.76 19.62 -15.02
CA THR A 295 0.14 19.04 -16.22
C THR A 295 1.17 18.21 -16.98
N GLY A 296 0.95 16.89 -17.08
CA GLY A 296 1.86 15.94 -17.74
C GLY A 296 2.69 15.07 -16.79
N GLU A 297 2.50 15.24 -15.48
CA GLU A 297 3.03 14.34 -14.43
C GLU A 297 1.95 13.44 -13.81
#